data_cff3095d440274235f8800bbf9304c1b
#
_entry.id   cff3095d440274235f8800bbf9304c1b
#
_cell.length_a   1.000
_cell.length_b   1.000
_cell.length_c   1.000
_cell.angle_alpha   90.00
_cell.angle_beta   90.00
_cell.angle_gamma   90.00
#
_symmetry.space_group_name_H-M   'P 1'
#
loop_
_entity.id
_entity.type
_entity.pdbx_description
1 polymer ?
#
loop_
_entity_poly.entity_id
_entity_poly.type
_entity_poly.pdbx_seq_one_letter_code
_entity_poly.pdbx_strand_id
1 'polypeptide(L)'
;MNDGLKRRDFLKVIGASGAGAGVLGCSTEKVEKLMPYVTPPEEITPGVATWYSTVCGECEAGCGMWVRTQEGRVVKVEGNPNDPVSQGALCSKGHSSLQGLYNPDRFKGPMIREGGQLKPI
;
A
#
# COMPACT_ATOMS: atom_id res chain seq x y z
N MET A 1 18.72 27.39 44.85
CA MET A 1 19.00 25.97 45.06
C MET A 1 19.11 25.34 43.67
N ASN A 2 20.34 25.26 43.14
CA ASN A 2 20.60 24.64 41.82
C ASN A 2 21.21 23.28 42.06
N ASP A 3 20.37 22.27 42.19
CA ASP A 3 20.86 20.89 42.10
C ASP A 3 21.02 20.54 40.62
N GLY A 4 22.19 20.89 40.09
CA GLY A 4 22.59 20.47 38.75
C GLY A 4 22.67 18.95 38.69
N LEU A 5 22.04 18.34 37.69
CA LEU A 5 22.15 16.92 37.39
C LEU A 5 23.64 16.48 37.46
N LYS A 6 23.97 15.58 38.37
CA LYS A 6 25.31 15.00 38.44
C LYS A 6 25.56 14.14 37.21
N ARG A 7 26.79 14.15 36.67
CA ARG A 7 27.18 13.37 35.48
C ARG A 7 26.77 11.90 35.57
N ARG A 8 26.81 11.34 36.79
CA ARG A 8 26.41 9.95 37.05
C ARG A 8 24.91 9.70 36.87
N ASP A 9 24.06 10.67 37.24
CA ASP A 9 22.62 10.55 37.11
C ASP A 9 22.17 10.75 35.66
N PHE A 10 22.85 11.61 34.92
CA PHE A 10 22.71 11.77 33.48
C PHE A 10 23.02 10.48 32.71
N LEU A 11 24.11 9.80 33.03
CA LEU A 11 24.45 8.51 32.41
C LEU A 11 23.47 7.40 32.74
N LYS A 12 22.94 7.39 33.97
CA LYS A 12 21.87 6.42 34.32
C LYS A 12 20.59 6.64 33.52
N VAL A 13 20.17 7.89 33.31
CA VAL A 13 18.97 8.23 32.52
C VAL A 13 19.19 7.85 31.06
N ILE A 14 20.34 8.15 30.47
CA ILE A 14 20.65 7.75 29.09
C ILE A 14 20.73 6.22 28.95
N GLY A 15 21.34 5.53 29.90
CA GLY A 15 21.42 4.08 29.88
C GLY A 15 20.03 3.42 29.99
N ALA A 16 19.17 3.94 30.86
CA ALA A 16 17.79 3.46 31.00
C ALA A 16 16.93 3.77 29.75
N SER A 17 17.06 4.96 29.16
CA SER A 17 16.32 5.34 27.96
C SER A 17 16.82 4.58 26.71
N GLY A 18 18.14 4.33 26.58
CA GLY A 18 18.71 3.55 25.50
C GLY A 18 18.27 2.08 25.53
N ALA A 19 18.21 1.47 26.73
CA ALA A 19 17.70 0.11 26.88
C ALA A 19 16.19 0.04 26.55
N GLY A 20 15.40 1.03 26.97
CA GLY A 20 13.96 1.11 26.64
C GLY A 20 13.68 1.30 25.14
N ALA A 21 14.47 2.13 24.47
CA ALA A 21 14.34 2.36 23.03
C ALA A 21 14.72 1.12 22.21
N GLY A 22 15.71 0.34 22.65
CA GLY A 22 16.10 -0.91 21.98
C GLY A 22 15.03 -2.00 22.03
N VAL A 23 14.23 -2.04 23.11
CA VAL A 23 13.16 -3.03 23.24
C VAL A 23 11.89 -2.61 22.49
N LEU A 24 11.61 -1.31 22.38
CA LEU A 24 10.45 -0.78 21.67
C LEU A 24 10.68 -0.59 20.16
N GLY A 25 11.95 -0.56 19.72
CA GLY A 25 12.34 -0.38 18.33
C GLY A 25 12.25 -1.64 17.47
N CYS A 26 12.15 -2.82 18.08
CA CYS A 26 11.86 -4.05 17.36
C CYS A 26 10.35 -4.22 17.19
N SER A 27 9.73 -3.41 16.33
CA SER A 27 8.44 -3.80 15.83
C SER A 27 8.66 -5.08 15.03
N THR A 28 8.04 -6.16 15.46
CA THR A 28 7.95 -7.44 14.74
C THR A 28 7.00 -7.34 13.54
N GLU A 29 6.85 -6.14 12.97
CA GLU A 29 6.10 -6.00 11.74
C GLU A 29 6.87 -6.76 10.67
N LYS A 30 6.23 -7.80 10.18
CA LYS A 30 6.84 -8.82 9.33
C LYS A 30 7.60 -8.14 8.19
N VAL A 31 8.90 -8.38 8.13
CA VAL A 31 9.80 -7.95 7.04
C VAL A 31 9.25 -8.35 5.66
N GLU A 32 8.44 -9.41 5.61
CA GLU A 32 7.68 -9.86 4.44
C GLU A 32 6.81 -8.76 3.79
N LYS A 33 6.38 -7.74 4.55
CA LYS A 33 5.64 -6.59 3.99
C LYS A 33 6.53 -5.57 3.28
N LEU A 34 7.80 -5.53 3.60
CA LEU A 34 8.78 -4.63 2.98
C LEU A 34 9.38 -5.27 1.70
N MET A 35 9.44 -6.59 1.65
CA MET A 35 9.82 -7.35 0.46
C MET A 35 8.56 -7.98 -0.13
N PRO A 36 8.00 -7.44 -1.22
CA PRO A 36 6.77 -7.97 -1.81
C PRO A 36 6.93 -9.43 -2.27
N TYR A 37 8.15 -9.82 -2.63
CA TYR A 37 8.46 -11.18 -3.06
C TYR A 37 9.85 -11.61 -2.58
N VAL A 38 9.91 -12.65 -1.75
CA VAL A 38 11.17 -13.34 -1.41
C VAL A 38 11.59 -14.23 -2.59
N THR A 39 10.61 -14.85 -3.24
CA THR A 39 10.78 -15.58 -4.50
C THR A 39 9.85 -14.91 -5.51
N PRO A 40 10.37 -14.12 -6.46
CA PRO A 40 9.53 -13.48 -7.46
C PRO A 40 8.85 -14.54 -8.34
N PRO A 41 7.59 -14.33 -8.75
CA PRO A 41 6.96 -15.16 -9.77
C PRO A 41 7.80 -15.15 -11.06
N GLU A 42 7.77 -16.24 -11.80
CA GLU A 42 8.57 -16.41 -13.04
C GLU A 42 8.30 -15.32 -14.10
N GLU A 43 7.10 -14.74 -14.07
CA GLU A 43 6.66 -13.70 -15.01
C GLU A 43 7.08 -12.28 -14.62
N ILE A 44 7.71 -12.09 -13.45
CA ILE A 44 8.10 -10.78 -12.96
C ILE A 44 9.61 -10.60 -13.08
N THR A 45 10.04 -9.75 -14.01
CA THR A 45 11.42 -9.32 -14.08
C THR A 45 11.59 -8.03 -13.25
N PRO A 46 12.46 -8.01 -12.24
CA PRO A 46 12.70 -6.81 -11.43
C PRO A 46 13.07 -5.61 -12.31
N GLY A 47 12.46 -4.46 -12.01
CA GLY A 47 12.70 -3.22 -12.74
C GLY A 47 11.96 -3.10 -14.08
N VAL A 48 11.38 -4.17 -14.60
CA VAL A 48 10.61 -4.14 -15.86
C VAL A 48 9.12 -4.01 -15.54
N ALA A 49 8.49 -3.03 -16.18
CA ALA A 49 7.04 -2.83 -16.03
C ALA A 49 6.28 -3.69 -17.04
N THR A 50 5.23 -4.34 -16.56
CA THR A 50 4.27 -5.08 -17.40
C THR A 50 2.98 -4.28 -17.53
N TRP A 51 2.39 -4.29 -18.73
CA TRP A 51 1.15 -3.59 -19.02
C TRP A 51 0.02 -4.60 -19.24
N TYR A 52 -1.11 -4.32 -18.63
CA TYR A 52 -2.33 -5.12 -18.78
C TYR A 52 -3.46 -4.24 -19.31
N SER A 53 -4.19 -4.76 -20.29
CA SER A 53 -5.41 -4.12 -20.79
C SER A 53 -6.60 -4.58 -19.95
N THR A 54 -7.41 -3.63 -19.51
CA THR A 54 -8.63 -3.88 -18.73
C THR A 54 -9.66 -2.78 -18.95
N VAL A 55 -10.78 -2.86 -18.25
CA VAL A 55 -11.88 -1.90 -18.33
C VAL A 55 -12.07 -1.21 -16.98
N CYS A 56 -12.30 0.09 -17.00
CA CYS A 56 -12.60 0.88 -15.81
C CYS A 56 -13.97 0.50 -15.24
N GLY A 57 -14.00 0.20 -13.93
CA GLY A 57 -15.23 -0.14 -13.20
C GLY A 57 -15.81 0.98 -12.34
N GLU A 58 -15.30 2.22 -12.44
CA GLU A 58 -15.70 3.35 -11.57
C GLU A 58 -17.07 3.95 -11.95
N CYS A 59 -17.54 3.70 -13.15
CA CYS A 59 -18.85 4.12 -13.64
C CYS A 59 -19.30 3.26 -14.83
N GLU A 60 -20.53 3.47 -15.29
CA GLU A 60 -21.14 2.71 -16.37
C GLU A 60 -20.50 2.92 -17.75
N ALA A 61 -19.64 3.92 -17.91
CA ALA A 61 -19.00 4.23 -19.20
C ALA A 61 -18.04 3.13 -19.68
N GLY A 62 -17.48 2.33 -18.77
CA GLY A 62 -16.68 1.16 -19.11
C GLY A 62 -15.45 1.48 -19.99
N CYS A 63 -14.79 2.61 -19.78
CA CYS A 63 -13.63 3.03 -20.57
C CYS A 63 -12.51 1.99 -20.52
N GLY A 64 -11.94 1.67 -21.67
CA GLY A 64 -10.75 0.82 -21.74
C GLY A 64 -9.55 1.50 -21.12
N MET A 65 -8.80 0.78 -20.31
CA MET A 65 -7.61 1.31 -19.67
C MET A 65 -6.44 0.33 -19.69
N TRP A 66 -5.25 0.89 -19.65
CA TRP A 66 -4.01 0.17 -19.44
C TRP A 66 -3.54 0.34 -18.01
N VAL A 67 -3.19 -0.78 -17.42
CA VAL A 67 -2.67 -0.86 -16.05
C VAL A 67 -1.21 -1.24 -16.11
N ARG A 68 -0.34 -0.35 -15.64
CA ARG A 68 1.08 -0.63 -15.50
C ARG A 68 1.35 -1.24 -14.14
N THR A 69 1.94 -2.41 -14.15
CA THR A 69 2.42 -3.07 -12.93
C THR A 69 3.93 -3.08 -12.89
N GLN A 70 4.48 -2.98 -11.70
CA GLN A 70 5.90 -3.14 -11.44
C GLN A 70 6.07 -3.97 -10.17
N GLU A 71 6.82 -5.04 -10.28
CA GLU A 71 7.05 -5.97 -9.17
C GLU A 71 5.74 -6.45 -8.51
N GLY A 72 4.72 -6.73 -9.34
CA GLY A 72 3.42 -7.19 -8.88
C GLY A 72 2.51 -6.12 -8.28
N ARG A 73 2.90 -4.85 -8.32
CA ARG A 73 2.10 -3.73 -7.84
C ARG A 73 1.64 -2.85 -8.99
N VAL A 74 0.38 -2.45 -8.97
CA VAL A 74 -0.13 -1.45 -9.92
C VAL A 74 0.47 -0.09 -9.54
N VAL A 75 1.16 0.53 -10.48
CA VAL A 75 1.83 1.83 -10.27
C VAL A 75 1.24 2.96 -11.10
N LYS A 76 0.53 2.63 -12.17
CA LYS A 76 -0.08 3.62 -13.07
C LYS A 76 -1.29 3.05 -13.79
N VAL A 77 -2.25 3.89 -14.10
CA VAL A 77 -3.37 3.62 -15.00
C VAL A 77 -3.43 4.70 -16.07
N GLU A 78 -3.71 4.31 -17.30
CA GLU A 78 -3.85 5.21 -18.47
C GLU A 78 -5.02 4.72 -19.32
N GLY A 79 -5.60 5.61 -20.10
CA GLY A 79 -6.60 5.23 -21.09
C GLY A 79 -5.99 4.38 -22.20
N ASN A 80 -6.73 3.39 -22.66
CA ASN A 80 -6.31 2.52 -23.76
C ASN A 80 -6.62 3.21 -25.11
N PRO A 81 -5.63 3.61 -25.90
CA PRO A 81 -5.86 4.26 -27.19
C PRO A 81 -6.53 3.35 -28.22
N ASN A 82 -6.45 2.04 -28.02
CA ASN A 82 -7.08 1.05 -28.89
C ASN A 82 -8.53 0.74 -28.52
N ASP A 83 -9.04 1.36 -27.45
CA ASP A 83 -10.44 1.19 -27.05
C ASP A 83 -11.35 1.95 -28.02
N PRO A 84 -12.35 1.28 -28.64
CA PRO A 84 -13.21 1.92 -29.63
C PRO A 84 -14.13 3.00 -29.06
N VAL A 85 -14.42 2.94 -27.74
CA VAL A 85 -15.33 3.85 -27.05
C VAL A 85 -14.60 5.07 -26.53
N SER A 86 -13.61 4.88 -25.69
CA SER A 86 -12.91 5.98 -25.01
C SER A 86 -11.70 6.53 -25.78
N GLN A 87 -11.18 5.78 -26.75
CA GLN A 87 -10.06 6.18 -27.65
C GLN A 87 -8.86 6.76 -26.89
N GLY A 88 -8.54 6.18 -25.75
CA GLY A 88 -7.45 6.64 -24.89
C GLY A 88 -7.83 7.69 -23.86
N ALA A 89 -9.07 8.19 -23.88
CA ALA A 89 -9.53 9.10 -22.85
C ALA A 89 -9.83 8.34 -21.54
N LEU A 90 -9.34 8.85 -20.42
CA LEU A 90 -9.64 8.35 -19.09
C LEU A 90 -9.92 9.54 -18.18
N CYS A 91 -11.07 9.55 -17.52
CA CYS A 91 -11.47 10.63 -16.64
C CYS A 91 -10.73 10.59 -15.29
N SER A 92 -10.89 11.63 -14.49
CA SER A 92 -10.26 11.73 -13.16
C SER A 92 -10.65 10.58 -12.23
N LYS A 93 -11.87 10.04 -12.30
CA LYS A 93 -12.29 8.86 -11.51
C LYS A 93 -11.49 7.63 -11.92
N GLY A 94 -11.33 7.38 -13.22
CA GLY A 94 -10.53 6.28 -13.74
C GLY A 94 -9.07 6.39 -13.32
N HIS A 95 -8.46 7.57 -13.39
CA HIS A 95 -7.11 7.79 -12.89
C HIS A 95 -6.98 7.61 -11.37
N SER A 96 -7.99 7.96 -10.60
CA SER A 96 -8.00 7.79 -9.13
C SER A 96 -8.34 6.38 -8.66
N SER A 97 -8.74 5.46 -9.54
CA SER A 97 -9.03 4.06 -9.19
C SER A 97 -7.87 3.36 -8.49
N LEU A 98 -6.64 3.78 -8.80
CA LEU A 98 -5.43 3.32 -8.13
C LEU A 98 -5.44 3.60 -6.62
N GLN A 99 -5.97 4.75 -6.20
CA GLN A 99 -6.10 5.11 -4.80
C GLN A 99 -7.12 4.20 -4.08
N GLY A 100 -8.22 3.89 -4.77
CA GLY A 100 -9.22 2.93 -4.28
C GLY A 100 -8.64 1.52 -4.11
N LEU A 101 -7.77 1.10 -5.03
CA LEU A 101 -7.10 -0.21 -4.97
C LEU A 101 -6.24 -0.36 -3.70
N TYR A 102 -5.51 0.69 -3.33
CA TYR A 102 -4.60 0.69 -2.17
C TYR A 102 -5.18 1.37 -0.94
N ASN A 103 -6.47 1.65 -0.93
CA ASN A 103 -7.13 2.22 0.24
C ASN A 103 -7.03 1.25 1.45
N PRO A 104 -6.48 1.69 2.59
CA PRO A 104 -6.38 0.87 3.80
C PRO A 104 -7.75 0.44 4.34
N ASP A 105 -8.80 1.24 4.10
CA ASP A 105 -10.17 0.97 4.55
C ASP A 105 -10.95 0.06 3.59
N ARG A 106 -10.32 -0.41 2.52
CA ARG A 106 -10.94 -1.33 1.56
C ARG A 106 -11.28 -2.66 2.21
N PHE A 107 -12.48 -3.16 1.95
CA PHE A 107 -12.86 -4.51 2.36
C PHE A 107 -11.91 -5.56 1.79
N LYS A 108 -11.35 -6.40 2.66
CA LYS A 108 -10.39 -7.46 2.27
C LYS A 108 -11.07 -8.78 1.93
N GLY A 109 -12.37 -8.87 2.09
CA GLY A 109 -13.15 -10.08 1.85
C GLY A 109 -14.65 -9.81 2.01
N PRO A 110 -15.46 -10.86 1.84
CA PRO A 110 -16.89 -10.74 2.06
C PRO A 110 -17.19 -10.44 3.52
N MET A 111 -18.18 -9.59 3.76
CA MET A 111 -18.58 -9.15 5.09
C MET A 111 -20.10 -9.20 5.21
N ILE A 112 -20.59 -9.61 6.39
CA ILE A 112 -22.02 -9.61 6.74
C ILE A 112 -22.30 -8.54 7.78
N ARG A 113 -23.45 -7.91 7.69
CA ARG A 113 -23.91 -6.95 8.70
C ARG A 113 -24.78 -7.64 9.74
N GLU A 114 -24.28 -7.76 10.96
CA GLU A 114 -25.02 -8.29 12.10
C GLU A 114 -25.02 -7.27 13.24
N GLY A 115 -26.21 -6.94 13.77
CA GLY A 115 -26.34 -5.97 14.87
C GLY A 115 -25.78 -4.58 14.56
N GLY A 116 -25.79 -4.14 13.29
CA GLY A 116 -25.29 -2.84 12.87
C GLY A 116 -23.77 -2.79 12.62
N GLN A 117 -23.04 -3.86 12.91
CA GLN A 117 -21.59 -3.96 12.67
C GLN A 117 -21.29 -4.91 11.52
N LEU A 118 -20.22 -4.58 10.75
CA LEU A 118 -19.70 -5.44 9.69
C LEU A 118 -18.75 -6.47 10.30
N LYS A 119 -19.01 -7.75 10.03
CA LYS A 119 -18.15 -8.88 10.43
C LYS A 119 -17.67 -9.63 9.18
N PRO A 120 -16.43 -10.09 9.16
CA PRO A 120 -15.96 -10.99 8.10
C PRO A 120 -16.73 -12.32 8.15
N ILE A 121 -17.02 -12.89 6.99
CA ILE A 121 -17.62 -14.22 6.86
C ILE A 121 -16.49 -15.26 6.84
#